data_e16a2762b746a14f22fff3eda53f7295
#
_entry.id   e16a2762b746a14f22fff3eda53f7295
#
_cell.length_a   1.000
_cell.length_b   1.000
_cell.length_c   1.000
_cell.angle_alpha   90.00
_cell.angle_beta   90.00
_cell.angle_gamma   90.00
#
_symmetry.space_group_name_H-M   'P 1'
#
loop_
_entity.id
_entity.type
_entity.pdbx_description
1 polymer ?
#
loop_
_entity_poly.entity_id
_entity_poly.type
_entity_poly.pdbx_seq_one_letter_code
_entity_poly.pdbx_strand_id
1 'polypeptide(L)'
;MRDFAPNATPAQRAQIRARVDAYEALARAENPDFNKLYEMDCRLHETWFAAMDKMYLWSTLQNAHADYSRFRMLDTMTTGGLDEVIADHQNIIAAIERCDLAAFEPLVERHLYGGIRRLGSKLTEEYADYFEPEK
;
A
#
# COMPACT_ATOMS: atom_id res chain seq x y z
N MET A 1 -1.57 7.15 11.81
CA MET A 1 -2.85 6.69 11.18
C MET A 1 -3.95 6.46 12.22
N ARG A 2 -3.66 5.92 13.40
CA ARG A 2 -4.66 5.71 14.48
C ARG A 2 -5.38 7.02 14.86
N ASP A 3 -4.67 8.14 14.86
CA ASP A 3 -5.24 9.46 15.17
C ASP A 3 -5.92 10.12 13.96
N PHE A 4 -5.73 9.58 12.75
CA PHE A 4 -6.32 10.12 11.54
C PHE A 4 -7.81 9.80 11.43
N ALA A 5 -8.20 8.55 11.66
CA ALA A 5 -9.56 8.10 11.44
C ALA A 5 -10.63 8.94 12.18
N PRO A 6 -10.47 9.28 13.49
CA PRO A 6 -11.43 10.11 14.20
C PRO A 6 -11.41 11.58 13.77
N ASN A 7 -10.26 12.06 13.26
CA ASN A 7 -10.05 13.49 12.95
C ASN A 7 -10.16 13.79 11.44
N ALA A 8 -10.31 12.78 10.59
CA ALA A 8 -10.43 12.95 9.15
C ALA A 8 -11.68 13.73 8.77
N THR A 9 -11.51 14.81 8.01
CA THR A 9 -12.62 15.56 7.45
C THR A 9 -13.39 14.73 6.41
N PRO A 10 -14.68 15.04 6.16
CA PRO A 10 -15.42 14.39 5.07
C PRO A 10 -14.72 14.49 3.71
N ALA A 11 -14.08 15.63 3.42
CA ALA A 11 -13.33 15.83 2.18
C ALA A 11 -12.10 14.92 2.09
N GLN A 12 -11.35 14.76 3.18
CA GLN A 12 -10.20 13.83 3.23
C GLN A 12 -10.64 12.38 3.04
N ARG A 13 -11.73 11.94 3.68
CA ARG A 13 -12.28 10.59 3.51
C ARG A 13 -12.71 10.34 2.07
N ALA A 14 -13.43 11.31 1.46
CA ALA A 14 -13.86 11.22 0.06
C ALA A 14 -12.65 11.16 -0.90
N GLN A 15 -11.60 11.95 -0.66
CA GLN A 15 -10.38 11.93 -1.46
C GLN A 15 -9.67 10.57 -1.40
N ILE A 16 -9.53 9.99 -0.20
CA ILE A 16 -8.90 8.67 -0.03
C ILE A 16 -9.75 7.60 -0.71
N ARG A 17 -11.08 7.61 -0.51
CA ARG A 17 -12.01 6.70 -1.17
C ARG A 17 -11.83 6.74 -2.69
N ALA A 18 -11.89 7.93 -3.28
CA ALA A 18 -11.72 8.10 -4.72
C ALA A 18 -10.38 7.55 -5.26
N ARG A 19 -9.30 7.65 -4.49
CA ARG A 19 -8.00 7.07 -4.85
C ARG A 19 -8.00 5.55 -4.79
N VAL A 20 -8.62 4.97 -3.77
CA VAL A 20 -8.76 3.50 -3.64
C VAL A 20 -9.62 2.95 -4.78
N ASP A 21 -10.73 3.58 -5.08
CA ASP A 21 -11.64 3.15 -6.16
C ASP A 21 -10.97 3.27 -7.55
N ALA A 22 -10.19 4.34 -7.78
CA ALA A 22 -9.43 4.51 -9.00
C ALA A 22 -8.29 3.47 -9.15
N TYR A 23 -7.62 3.13 -8.05
CA TYR A 23 -6.62 2.06 -8.02
C TYR A 23 -7.25 0.71 -8.39
N GLU A 24 -8.37 0.35 -7.75
CA GLU A 24 -9.09 -0.89 -8.04
C GLU A 24 -9.56 -0.95 -9.50
N ALA A 25 -10.09 0.15 -10.03
CA ALA A 25 -10.54 0.20 -11.42
C ALA A 25 -9.41 -0.08 -12.42
N LEU A 26 -8.21 0.48 -12.19
CA LEU A 26 -7.04 0.19 -13.01
C LEU A 26 -6.54 -1.24 -12.82
N ALA A 27 -6.52 -1.73 -11.58
CA ALA A 27 -6.03 -3.06 -11.24
C ALA A 27 -6.90 -4.19 -11.85
N ARG A 28 -8.20 -3.94 -12.03
CA ARG A 28 -9.14 -4.87 -12.65
C ARG A 28 -9.23 -4.74 -14.17
N ALA A 29 -8.43 -3.88 -14.81
CA ALA A 29 -8.36 -3.81 -16.26
C ALA A 29 -7.80 -5.11 -16.84
N GLU A 30 -8.15 -5.44 -18.08
CA GLU A 30 -7.70 -6.65 -18.77
C GLU A 30 -6.16 -6.74 -18.83
N ASN A 31 -5.48 -5.60 -19.01
CA ASN A 31 -4.03 -5.48 -19.03
C ASN A 31 -3.63 -4.31 -18.11
N PRO A 32 -3.50 -4.52 -16.79
CA PRO A 32 -3.18 -3.45 -15.86
C PRO A 32 -1.75 -2.93 -16.06
N ASP A 33 -1.61 -1.62 -16.08
CA ASP A 33 -0.29 -0.97 -16.08
C ASP A 33 0.28 -0.96 -14.65
N PHE A 34 1.21 -1.87 -14.37
CA PHE A 34 1.81 -2.04 -13.05
C PHE A 34 2.63 -0.82 -12.61
N ASN A 35 3.27 -0.09 -13.53
CA ASN A 35 3.98 1.15 -13.19
C ASN A 35 2.99 2.20 -12.70
N LYS A 36 1.88 2.35 -13.40
CA LYS A 36 0.82 3.28 -13.02
C LYS A 36 0.11 2.86 -11.73
N LEU A 37 -0.09 1.56 -11.51
CA LEU A 37 -0.61 1.05 -10.23
C LEU A 37 0.32 1.40 -9.08
N TYR A 38 1.63 1.20 -9.24
CA TYR A 38 2.63 1.59 -8.25
C TYR A 38 2.60 3.08 -7.94
N GLU A 39 2.53 3.95 -8.97
CA GLU A 39 2.40 5.39 -8.78
C GLU A 39 1.12 5.77 -8.02
N MET A 40 -0.01 5.13 -8.36
CA MET A 40 -1.30 5.38 -7.69
C MET A 40 -1.27 4.94 -6.22
N ASP A 41 -0.63 3.81 -5.93
CA ASP A 41 -0.43 3.33 -4.58
C ASP A 41 0.47 4.29 -3.76
N CYS A 42 1.56 4.78 -4.35
CA CYS A 42 2.39 5.82 -3.73
C CYS A 42 1.59 7.09 -3.41
N ARG A 43 0.74 7.56 -4.34
CA ARG A 43 -0.10 8.74 -4.12
C ARG A 43 -1.20 8.52 -3.06
N LEU A 44 -1.70 7.30 -2.94
CA LEU A 44 -2.64 6.94 -1.87
C LEU A 44 -1.95 7.05 -0.50
N HIS A 45 -0.77 6.45 -0.34
CA HIS A 45 0.01 6.54 0.89
C HIS A 45 0.43 7.98 1.21
N GLU A 46 0.92 8.74 0.22
CA GLU A 46 1.23 10.16 0.37
C GLU A 46 0.05 10.96 0.95
N THR A 47 -1.16 10.69 0.46
CA THR A 47 -2.38 11.35 0.96
C THR A 47 -2.59 11.11 2.45
N TRP A 48 -2.31 9.91 2.93
CA TRP A 48 -2.40 9.58 4.36
C TRP A 48 -1.33 10.31 5.19
N PHE A 49 -0.09 10.35 4.71
CA PHE A 49 0.99 11.07 5.40
C PHE A 49 0.74 12.58 5.42
N ALA A 50 0.25 13.15 4.32
CA ALA A 50 -0.12 14.57 4.23
C ALA A 50 -1.25 14.92 5.21
N ALA A 51 -2.29 14.08 5.30
CA ALA A 51 -3.42 14.30 6.20
C ALA A 51 -3.04 14.26 7.69
N MET A 52 -1.91 13.66 8.02
CA MET A 52 -1.37 13.59 9.38
C MET A 52 -0.23 14.59 9.65
N ASP A 53 0.07 15.47 8.70
CA ASP A 53 1.24 16.36 8.75
C ASP A 53 2.58 15.60 8.95
N LYS A 54 2.73 14.45 8.25
CA LYS A 54 3.89 13.56 8.34
C LYS A 54 4.65 13.44 7.01
N MET A 55 4.60 14.48 6.16
CA MET A 55 5.27 14.47 4.86
C MET A 55 6.78 14.25 4.96
N TYR A 56 7.42 14.65 6.07
CA TYR A 56 8.83 14.38 6.30
C TYR A 56 9.13 12.86 6.41
N LEU A 57 8.23 12.08 7.02
CA LEU A 57 8.36 10.62 7.06
C LEU A 57 8.14 10.02 5.66
N TRP A 58 7.16 10.55 4.91
CA TRP A 58 6.94 10.10 3.53
C TRP A 58 8.18 10.32 2.66
N SER A 59 8.78 11.50 2.70
CA SER A 59 10.00 11.79 1.96
C SER A 59 11.17 10.87 2.37
N THR A 60 11.31 10.57 3.64
CA THR A 60 12.31 9.63 4.15
C THR A 60 12.08 8.22 3.58
N LEU A 61 10.84 7.74 3.59
CA LEU A 61 10.49 6.43 3.02
C LEU A 61 10.74 6.36 1.51
N GLN A 62 10.41 7.43 0.77
CA GLN A 62 10.66 7.50 -0.68
C GLN A 62 12.15 7.48 -1.02
N ASN A 63 12.97 8.09 -0.18
CA ASN A 63 14.43 8.14 -0.38
C ASN A 63 15.16 6.91 0.19
N ALA A 64 14.48 6.15 1.04
CA ALA A 64 15.14 5.11 1.83
C ALA A 64 15.70 3.97 1.00
N HIS A 65 15.08 3.53 -0.12
CA HIS A 65 15.70 2.47 -0.95
C HIS A 65 14.97 2.18 -2.26
N ALA A 66 15.74 2.14 -3.36
CA ALA A 66 15.30 1.55 -4.62
C ALA A 66 14.83 0.09 -4.46
N ASP A 67 15.42 -0.64 -3.51
CA ASP A 67 15.09 -2.04 -3.22
C ASP A 67 13.68 -2.21 -2.64
N TYR A 68 13.24 -1.32 -1.77
CA TYR A 68 11.86 -1.36 -1.26
C TYR A 68 10.83 -1.11 -2.38
N SER A 69 11.14 -0.22 -3.31
CA SER A 69 10.29 0.02 -4.48
C SER A 69 10.23 -1.20 -5.40
N ARG A 70 11.39 -1.84 -5.65
CA ARG A 70 11.46 -3.10 -6.42
C ARG A 70 10.68 -4.21 -5.74
N PHE A 71 10.83 -4.37 -4.43
CA PHE A 71 10.09 -5.35 -3.63
C PHE A 71 8.57 -5.17 -3.76
N ARG A 72 8.07 -3.94 -3.63
CA ARG A 72 6.63 -3.64 -3.79
C ARG A 72 6.13 -3.91 -5.20
N MET A 73 6.91 -3.54 -6.23
CA MET A 73 6.59 -3.85 -7.62
C MET A 73 6.48 -5.37 -7.84
N LEU A 74 7.48 -6.11 -7.35
CA LEU A 74 7.52 -7.57 -7.46
C LEU A 74 6.30 -8.21 -6.79
N ASP A 75 5.94 -7.78 -5.59
CA ASP A 75 4.75 -8.26 -4.88
C ASP A 75 3.46 -8.00 -5.67
N THR A 76 3.31 -6.80 -6.21
CA THR A 76 2.12 -6.42 -7.00
C THR A 76 1.99 -7.23 -8.30
N MET A 77 3.12 -7.59 -8.93
CA MET A 77 3.15 -8.36 -10.18
C MET A 77 2.97 -9.86 -9.98
N THR A 78 3.11 -10.37 -8.74
CA THR A 78 2.96 -11.80 -8.47
C THR A 78 1.49 -12.23 -8.41
N THR A 79 1.22 -13.49 -8.70
CA THR A 79 -0.13 -14.05 -8.70
C THR A 79 -0.80 -13.90 -7.34
N GLY A 80 -1.96 -13.25 -7.30
CA GLY A 80 -2.76 -13.02 -6.10
C GLY A 80 -2.36 -11.79 -5.28
N GLY A 81 -1.18 -11.21 -5.49
CA GLY A 81 -0.72 -10.03 -4.76
C GLY A 81 -1.63 -8.82 -4.96
N LEU A 82 -2.06 -8.59 -6.19
CA LEU A 82 -2.91 -7.46 -6.55
C LEU A 82 -4.30 -7.52 -5.89
N ASP A 83 -4.95 -8.68 -5.89
CA ASP A 83 -6.27 -8.84 -5.28
C ASP A 83 -6.23 -8.63 -3.75
N GLU A 84 -5.17 -9.12 -3.08
CA GLU A 84 -5.00 -8.88 -1.65
C GLU A 84 -4.73 -7.41 -1.34
N VAL A 85 -3.91 -6.72 -2.14
CA VAL A 85 -3.64 -5.28 -1.96
C VAL A 85 -4.92 -4.47 -2.13
N ILE A 86 -5.75 -4.78 -3.16
CA ILE A 86 -7.06 -4.14 -3.35
C ILE A 86 -7.93 -4.35 -2.11
N ALA A 87 -8.07 -5.60 -1.66
CA ALA A 87 -8.89 -5.94 -0.49
C ALA A 87 -8.40 -5.22 0.78
N ASP A 88 -7.08 -5.11 0.98
CA ASP A 88 -6.50 -4.41 2.11
C ASP A 88 -6.81 -2.91 2.07
N HIS A 89 -6.65 -2.25 0.92
CA HIS A 89 -7.00 -0.83 0.76
C HIS A 89 -8.48 -0.58 1.03
N GLN A 90 -9.38 -1.42 0.48
CA GLN A 90 -10.82 -1.30 0.71
C GLN A 90 -11.20 -1.49 2.19
N ASN A 91 -10.59 -2.46 2.86
CA ASN A 91 -10.83 -2.69 4.28
C ASN A 91 -10.30 -1.54 5.17
N ILE A 92 -9.11 -1.01 4.85
CA ILE A 92 -8.52 0.11 5.58
C ILE A 92 -9.40 1.36 5.44
N ILE A 93 -9.83 1.72 4.23
CA ILE A 93 -10.69 2.90 4.05
C ILE A 93 -12.06 2.70 4.70
N ALA A 94 -12.64 1.50 4.63
CA ALA A 94 -13.89 1.19 5.32
C ALA A 94 -13.77 1.32 6.86
N ALA A 95 -12.64 0.92 7.44
CA ALA A 95 -12.38 1.13 8.87
C ALA A 95 -12.24 2.62 9.22
N ILE A 96 -11.58 3.42 8.36
CA ILE A 96 -11.48 4.88 8.51
C ILE A 96 -12.87 5.53 8.46
N GLU A 97 -13.70 5.16 7.50
CA GLU A 97 -15.05 5.71 7.33
C GLU A 97 -15.97 5.42 8.52
N ARG A 98 -15.84 4.24 9.11
CA ARG A 98 -16.60 3.84 10.31
C ARG A 98 -15.96 4.31 11.61
N CYS A 99 -14.78 4.94 11.58
CA CYS A 99 -13.97 5.24 12.77
C CYS A 99 -13.69 3.99 13.63
N ASP A 100 -13.54 2.82 13.00
CA ASP A 100 -13.28 1.56 13.66
C ASP A 100 -11.79 1.42 13.99
N LEU A 101 -11.38 2.00 15.10
CA LEU A 101 -9.98 2.02 15.54
C LEU A 101 -9.48 0.62 15.94
N ALA A 102 -10.38 -0.28 16.38
CA ALA A 102 -10.01 -1.63 16.78
C ALA A 102 -9.64 -2.49 15.56
N ALA A 103 -10.36 -2.34 14.44
CA ALA A 103 -10.06 -3.03 13.20
C ALA A 103 -8.84 -2.45 12.48
N PHE A 104 -8.53 -1.16 12.70
CA PHE A 104 -7.55 -0.43 11.91
C PHE A 104 -6.12 -0.98 12.05
N GLU A 105 -5.64 -1.22 13.27
CA GLU A 105 -4.26 -1.65 13.54
C GLU A 105 -3.94 -3.02 12.89
N PRO A 106 -4.75 -4.08 13.08
CA PRO A 106 -4.52 -5.35 12.40
C PRO A 106 -4.62 -5.27 10.86
N LEU A 107 -5.46 -4.38 10.31
CA LEU A 107 -5.56 -4.18 8.87
C LEU A 107 -4.30 -3.55 8.30
N VAL A 108 -3.76 -2.52 8.95
CA VAL A 108 -2.51 -1.87 8.54
C VAL A 108 -1.33 -2.84 8.67
N GLU A 109 -1.24 -3.58 9.77
CA GLU A 109 -0.19 -4.58 9.96
C GLU A 109 -0.24 -5.65 8.85
N ARG A 110 -1.42 -6.19 8.56
CA ARG A 110 -1.61 -7.15 7.48
C ARG A 110 -1.17 -6.58 6.12
N HIS A 111 -1.53 -5.34 5.82
CA HIS A 111 -1.16 -4.66 4.58
C HIS A 111 0.36 -4.45 4.47
N LEU A 112 1.01 -3.96 5.53
CA LEU A 112 2.45 -3.69 5.53
C LEU A 112 3.30 -4.97 5.38
N TYR A 113 2.91 -6.06 6.04
CA TYR A 113 3.63 -7.33 5.98
C TYR A 113 3.11 -8.28 4.87
N GLY A 114 2.09 -7.86 4.12
CA GLY A 114 1.46 -8.68 3.08
C GLY A 114 2.45 -9.15 2.04
N GLY A 115 3.28 -8.26 1.50
CA GLY A 115 4.28 -8.59 0.50
C GLY A 115 5.30 -9.61 0.97
N ILE A 116 5.81 -9.47 2.21
CA ILE A 116 6.75 -10.43 2.80
C ILE A 116 6.10 -11.81 2.92
N ARG A 117 4.84 -11.88 3.32
CA ARG A 117 4.12 -13.17 3.43
C ARG A 117 3.86 -13.81 2.09
N ARG A 118 3.47 -13.02 1.07
CA ARG A 118 3.16 -13.54 -0.28
C ARG A 118 4.40 -14.01 -1.01
N LEU A 119 5.47 -13.22 -0.95
CA LEU A 119 6.73 -13.57 -1.61
C LEU A 119 7.47 -14.68 -0.85
N GLY A 120 7.46 -14.64 0.50
CA GLY A 120 7.98 -15.70 1.35
C GLY A 120 9.34 -16.23 0.89
N SER A 121 9.45 -17.56 0.72
CA SER A 121 10.67 -18.21 0.25
C SER A 121 11.07 -17.87 -1.17
N LYS A 122 10.13 -17.36 -2.01
CA LYS A 122 10.46 -16.95 -3.38
C LYS A 122 11.53 -15.86 -3.43
N LEU A 123 11.61 -15.01 -2.38
CA LEU A 123 12.64 -13.99 -2.29
C LEU A 123 14.07 -14.58 -2.27
N THR A 124 14.22 -15.77 -1.69
CA THR A 124 15.51 -16.45 -1.55
C THR A 124 15.74 -17.56 -2.58
N GLU A 125 14.70 -17.97 -3.29
CA GLU A 125 14.73 -19.03 -4.29
C GLU A 125 14.61 -18.48 -5.71
N GLU A 126 13.40 -18.03 -6.09
CA GLU A 126 13.07 -17.59 -7.45
C GLU A 126 13.64 -16.20 -7.77
N TYR A 127 13.71 -15.33 -6.76
CA TYR A 127 14.13 -13.92 -6.89
C TYR A 127 15.47 -13.62 -6.21
N ALA A 128 16.25 -14.65 -5.83
CA ALA A 128 17.53 -14.47 -5.12
C ALA A 128 18.49 -13.51 -5.84
N ASP A 129 18.52 -13.55 -7.17
CA ASP A 129 19.40 -12.72 -7.98
C ASP A 129 19.07 -11.21 -7.93
N TYR A 130 17.88 -10.86 -7.44
CA TYR A 130 17.46 -9.45 -7.26
C TYR A 130 17.85 -8.88 -5.90
N PHE A 131 18.29 -9.72 -4.99
CA PHE A 131 18.68 -9.35 -3.63
C PHE A 131 20.11 -9.81 -3.38
N GLU A 132 21.06 -8.88 -3.39
CA GLU A 132 22.45 -9.22 -3.06
C GLU A 132 22.53 -9.64 -1.59
N PRO A 133 23.25 -10.73 -1.25
CA PRO A 133 23.52 -11.05 0.15
C PRO A 133 24.37 -9.92 0.75
N GLU A 134 24.03 -9.52 1.97
CA GLU A 134 24.85 -8.59 2.75
C GLU A 134 26.27 -9.14 2.83
N LYS A 135 27.26 -8.30 2.46
CA LYS A 135 28.68 -8.62 2.55
C LYS A 135 29.19 -8.41 3.97
#